data_28905adff0a24246b11928d284016d1b
#
_entry.id   28905adff0a24246b11928d284016d1b
#
_cell.length_a   1.000
_cell.length_b   1.000
_cell.length_c   1.000
_cell.angle_alpha   90.00
_cell.angle_beta   90.00
_cell.angle_gamma   90.00
#
_symmetry.space_group_name_H-M   'P 1'
#
loop_
_entity.id
_entity.type
_entity.pdbx_description
1 polymer ?
#
loop_
_entity_poly.entity_id
_entity_poly.type
_entity_poly.pdbx_seq_one_letter_code
_entity_poly.pdbx_strand_id
1 'polypeptide(L)'
;SSAASDVYKRQDLLGVNTHASFQAVLDEIQAEIQTQAVDFDAILATGDLIQDHQSEGYLHFAEMIRPLAKPVFWLEGNHDQQPQMSLQLGKFDYIRPEKQIFAGKHWQILMLNSQVASAPSGFLSKGQLAWLNQKLSENPERFTLVVLHHNILFTHSAWLDQHSLKNSDTLAEILALYPNVKAILHGHIHQEVDAIWNGIRILSTPSTCIQFKPNCDDFTLDNLPQGWRELSLLSLIHI
;
A
#
# COMPACT_ATOMS: atom_id res chain seq x y z
N SER A 1 3.50 -2.09 -3.28
CA SER A 1 2.85 -1.26 -4.27
C SER A 1 3.56 -1.35 -5.60
N SER A 2 2.83 -1.14 -6.62
CA SER A 2 3.17 -0.81 -7.97
C SER A 2 3.60 -1.92 -8.91
N ALA A 3 3.01 -1.86 -10.07
CA ALA A 3 3.37 -2.47 -11.34
C ALA A 3 3.43 -4.00 -11.37
N ALA A 4 2.51 -4.66 -10.69
CA ALA A 4 2.34 -6.10 -10.84
C ALA A 4 1.80 -6.49 -12.23
N SER A 5 1.52 -5.56 -13.13
CA SER A 5 0.55 -5.90 -14.14
C SER A 5 0.71 -5.36 -15.55
N ASP A 6 1.88 -5.01 -15.98
CA ASP A 6 2.10 -4.93 -17.43
C ASP A 6 2.21 -6.33 -18.08
N VAL A 7 1.45 -7.27 -17.52
CA VAL A 7 1.53 -8.69 -17.81
C VAL A 7 1.00 -9.03 -19.19
N TYR A 8 0.09 -8.22 -19.72
CA TYR A 8 -0.60 -8.60 -20.95
C TYR A 8 0.27 -8.47 -22.22
N LYS A 9 1.35 -7.69 -22.21
CA LYS A 9 2.18 -7.47 -23.40
C LYS A 9 3.68 -7.68 -23.19
N ARG A 10 4.16 -8.25 -22.09
CA ARG A 10 5.61 -8.32 -21.79
C ARG A 10 6.29 -6.95 -21.89
N GLN A 11 5.61 -5.89 -21.49
CA GLN A 11 6.20 -4.56 -21.47
C GLN A 11 7.10 -4.45 -20.25
N ASP A 12 8.34 -4.09 -20.50
CA ASP A 12 9.29 -3.83 -19.43
C ASP A 12 9.05 -2.40 -18.91
N LEU A 13 8.85 -2.26 -17.60
CA LEU A 13 8.90 -0.96 -16.95
C LEU A 13 10.38 -0.59 -16.76
N LEU A 14 10.86 0.36 -17.56
CA LEU A 14 12.26 0.83 -17.51
C LEU A 14 13.29 -0.30 -17.58
N GLY A 15 13.03 -1.31 -18.42
CA GLY A 15 13.91 -2.46 -18.63
C GLY A 15 13.67 -3.63 -17.65
N VAL A 16 12.71 -3.53 -16.75
CA VAL A 16 12.33 -4.62 -15.81
C VAL A 16 10.99 -5.20 -16.23
N ASN A 17 10.95 -6.52 -16.44
CA ASN A 17 9.70 -7.22 -16.70
C ASN A 17 8.88 -7.32 -15.42
N THR A 18 7.79 -6.56 -15.36
CA THR A 18 6.96 -6.39 -14.16
C THR A 18 6.31 -7.71 -13.71
N HIS A 19 5.89 -8.54 -14.66
CA HIS A 19 5.34 -9.86 -14.36
C HIS A 19 6.39 -10.78 -13.71
N ALA A 20 7.56 -10.90 -14.32
CA ALA A 20 8.63 -11.75 -13.79
C ALA A 20 9.11 -11.27 -12.41
N SER A 21 9.16 -9.95 -12.22
CA SER A 21 9.53 -9.34 -10.95
C SER A 21 8.51 -9.63 -9.85
N PHE A 22 7.22 -9.47 -10.14
CA PHE A 22 6.16 -9.80 -9.18
C PHE A 22 6.10 -11.30 -8.89
N GLN A 23 6.27 -12.15 -9.92
CA GLN A 23 6.34 -13.60 -9.73
C GLN A 23 7.49 -13.99 -8.80
N ALA A 24 8.67 -13.40 -8.95
CA ALA A 24 9.81 -13.66 -8.07
C ALA A 24 9.50 -13.31 -6.59
N VAL A 25 8.79 -12.20 -6.33
CA VAL A 25 8.31 -11.86 -4.98
C VAL A 25 7.35 -12.91 -4.44
N LEU A 26 6.39 -13.34 -5.26
CA LEU A 26 5.41 -14.36 -4.84
C LEU A 26 6.06 -15.72 -4.58
N ASP A 27 7.04 -16.12 -5.40
CA ASP A 27 7.78 -17.37 -5.23
C ASP A 27 8.57 -17.37 -3.93
N GLU A 28 9.19 -16.24 -3.58
CA GLU A 28 9.92 -16.09 -2.32
C GLU A 28 9.00 -16.15 -1.10
N ILE A 29 7.90 -15.40 -1.11
CA ILE A 29 6.88 -15.46 -0.05
C ILE A 29 6.36 -16.90 0.11
N GLN A 30 6.12 -17.59 -0.99
CA GLN A 30 5.63 -18.97 -0.99
C GLN A 30 6.66 -19.94 -0.40
N ALA A 31 7.96 -19.75 -0.70
CA ALA A 31 9.04 -20.53 -0.12
C ALA A 31 9.15 -20.30 1.40
N GLU A 32 9.01 -19.07 1.87
CA GLU A 32 9.02 -18.74 3.29
C GLU A 32 7.82 -19.37 4.03
N ILE A 33 6.63 -19.38 3.43
CA ILE A 33 5.46 -20.08 3.97
C ILE A 33 5.72 -21.58 4.07
N GLN A 34 6.27 -22.19 3.02
CA GLN A 34 6.55 -23.63 2.99
C GLN A 34 7.58 -24.07 4.03
N THR A 35 8.56 -23.22 4.29
CA THR A 35 9.57 -23.45 5.33
C THR A 35 9.10 -23.07 6.74
N GLN A 36 7.86 -22.58 6.88
CA GLN A 36 7.30 -22.04 8.13
C GLN A 36 8.12 -20.86 8.70
N ALA A 37 8.91 -20.21 7.87
CA ALA A 37 9.63 -19.00 8.27
C ALA A 37 8.67 -17.81 8.44
N VAL A 38 7.59 -17.80 7.66
CA VAL A 38 6.54 -16.78 7.68
C VAL A 38 5.17 -17.44 7.68
N ASP A 39 4.26 -16.93 8.53
CA ASP A 39 2.82 -17.13 8.43
C ASP A 39 2.14 -15.78 8.63
N PHE A 40 1.16 -15.47 7.78
CA PHE A 40 0.44 -14.20 7.85
C PHE A 40 -1.05 -14.40 7.58
N ASP A 41 -1.87 -13.47 8.09
CA ASP A 41 -3.33 -13.56 8.03
C ASP A 41 -3.92 -12.91 6.78
N ALA A 42 -3.26 -11.90 6.21
CA ALA A 42 -3.77 -11.13 5.10
C ALA A 42 -2.67 -10.40 4.32
N ILE A 43 -3.00 -9.98 3.11
CA ILE A 43 -2.16 -9.16 2.22
C ILE A 43 -2.80 -7.79 2.08
N LEU A 44 -2.00 -6.73 2.20
CA LEU A 44 -2.40 -5.35 1.94
C LEU A 44 -1.72 -4.88 0.64
N ALA A 45 -2.49 -4.75 -0.42
CA ALA A 45 -2.04 -4.19 -1.68
C ALA A 45 -2.21 -2.66 -1.63
N THR A 46 -1.09 -1.95 -1.53
CA THR A 46 -1.05 -0.51 -1.23
C THR A 46 -1.12 0.40 -2.47
N GLY A 47 -1.81 -0.05 -3.52
CA GLY A 47 -2.08 0.71 -4.73
C GLY A 47 -1.06 0.54 -5.86
N ASP A 48 -1.35 1.14 -7.01
CA ASP A 48 -0.62 0.99 -8.26
C ASP A 48 -0.51 -0.49 -8.68
N LEU A 49 -1.65 -1.16 -8.74
CA LEU A 49 -1.69 -2.56 -9.16
C LEU A 49 -1.47 -2.71 -10.66
N ILE A 50 -1.68 -1.65 -11.41
CA ILE A 50 -1.41 -1.57 -12.85
C ILE A 50 -0.61 -0.31 -13.18
N GLN A 51 0.10 -0.34 -14.32
CA GLN A 51 0.88 0.79 -14.82
C GLN A 51 0.26 1.46 -16.05
N ASP A 52 -0.35 0.69 -16.93
CA ASP A 52 -0.72 1.10 -18.29
C ASP A 52 -2.22 1.35 -18.50
N HIS A 53 -3.01 1.43 -17.44
CA HIS A 53 -4.46 1.65 -17.47
C HIS A 53 -5.27 0.51 -18.18
N GLN A 54 -4.69 -0.66 -18.44
CA GLN A 54 -5.41 -1.79 -19.00
C GLN A 54 -6.09 -2.60 -17.90
N SER A 55 -7.40 -2.68 -17.95
CA SER A 55 -8.22 -3.32 -16.91
C SER A 55 -7.90 -4.81 -16.69
N GLU A 56 -7.37 -5.49 -17.69
CA GLU A 56 -6.92 -6.88 -17.65
C GLU A 56 -5.78 -7.10 -16.65
N GLY A 57 -4.96 -6.07 -16.39
CA GLY A 57 -3.91 -6.12 -15.40
C GLY A 57 -4.41 -6.47 -14.00
N TYR A 58 -5.60 -6.02 -13.62
CA TYR A 58 -6.21 -6.40 -12.34
C TYR A 58 -6.57 -7.88 -12.24
N LEU A 59 -7.00 -8.49 -13.34
CA LEU A 59 -7.24 -9.94 -13.40
C LEU A 59 -5.95 -10.72 -13.22
N HIS A 60 -4.89 -10.28 -13.89
CA HIS A 60 -3.57 -10.91 -13.74
C HIS A 60 -3.02 -10.79 -12.34
N PHE A 61 -3.09 -9.61 -11.73
CA PHE A 61 -2.72 -9.44 -10.32
C PHE A 61 -3.46 -10.43 -9.43
N ALA A 62 -4.78 -10.54 -9.59
CA ALA A 62 -5.58 -11.46 -8.80
C ALA A 62 -5.16 -12.92 -9.05
N GLU A 63 -5.01 -13.34 -10.30
CA GLU A 63 -4.60 -14.72 -10.64
C GLU A 63 -3.22 -15.07 -10.09
N MET A 64 -2.25 -14.16 -10.20
CA MET A 64 -0.89 -14.38 -9.72
C MET A 64 -0.81 -14.52 -8.20
N ILE A 65 -1.57 -13.71 -7.44
CA ILE A 65 -1.53 -13.72 -5.97
C ILE A 65 -2.36 -14.87 -5.35
N ARG A 66 -3.24 -15.49 -6.12
CA ARG A 66 -4.12 -16.59 -5.66
C ARG A 66 -3.39 -17.73 -4.94
N PRO A 67 -2.20 -18.21 -5.40
CA PRO A 67 -1.50 -19.32 -4.77
C PRO A 67 -1.10 -19.08 -3.31
N LEU A 68 -1.03 -17.83 -2.85
CA LEU A 68 -0.77 -17.50 -1.44
C LEU A 68 -1.94 -17.87 -0.52
N ALA A 69 -3.15 -18.10 -1.07
CA ALA A 69 -4.35 -18.55 -0.37
C ALA A 69 -4.73 -17.71 0.85
N LYS A 70 -4.48 -16.41 0.80
CA LYS A 70 -4.78 -15.44 1.86
C LYS A 70 -5.73 -14.36 1.34
N PRO A 71 -6.56 -13.76 2.20
CA PRO A 71 -7.38 -12.61 1.80
C PRO A 71 -6.49 -11.43 1.43
N VAL A 72 -6.84 -10.74 0.34
CA VAL A 72 -6.13 -9.58 -0.19
C VAL A 72 -7.02 -8.36 -0.07
N PHE A 73 -6.60 -7.39 0.71
CA PHE A 73 -7.22 -6.06 0.80
C PHE A 73 -6.43 -5.08 -0.05
N TRP A 74 -7.09 -4.15 -0.68
CA TRP A 74 -6.47 -3.26 -1.65
C TRP A 74 -6.96 -1.81 -1.51
N LEU A 75 -6.18 -0.87 -1.97
CA LEU A 75 -6.54 0.52 -2.17
C LEU A 75 -5.99 1.03 -3.50
N GLU A 76 -6.49 2.17 -3.95
CA GLU A 76 -6.09 2.79 -5.20
C GLU A 76 -4.76 3.53 -5.05
N GLY A 77 -3.86 3.36 -6.03
CA GLY A 77 -2.74 4.25 -6.28
C GLY A 77 -3.03 5.23 -7.43
N ASN A 78 -2.09 6.08 -7.77
CA ASN A 78 -2.29 7.09 -8.81
C ASN A 78 -2.35 6.53 -10.23
N HIS A 79 -1.85 5.31 -10.46
CA HIS A 79 -1.96 4.60 -11.74
C HIS A 79 -3.25 3.79 -11.87
N ASP A 80 -3.93 3.49 -10.78
CA ASP A 80 -5.13 2.67 -10.80
C ASP A 80 -6.35 3.42 -11.35
N GLN A 81 -7.32 2.68 -11.89
CA GLN A 81 -8.51 3.26 -12.51
C GLN A 81 -9.79 2.70 -11.90
N GLN A 82 -10.63 3.58 -11.37
CA GLN A 82 -12.00 3.27 -11.00
C GLN A 82 -12.96 3.65 -12.16
N PRO A 83 -14.01 2.87 -12.40
CA PRO A 83 -14.50 1.71 -11.62
C PRO A 83 -13.86 0.37 -12.03
N GLN A 84 -12.96 0.34 -13.02
CA GLN A 84 -12.39 -0.88 -13.60
C GLN A 84 -11.71 -1.77 -12.55
N MET A 85 -10.92 -1.17 -11.65
CA MET A 85 -10.27 -1.87 -10.56
C MET A 85 -11.28 -2.66 -9.71
N SER A 86 -12.32 -2.00 -9.21
CA SER A 86 -13.36 -2.64 -8.40
C SER A 86 -14.12 -3.73 -9.16
N LEU A 87 -14.44 -3.49 -10.44
CA LEU A 87 -15.17 -4.44 -11.27
C LEU A 87 -14.36 -5.71 -11.56
N GLN A 88 -13.07 -5.59 -11.81
CA GLN A 88 -12.24 -6.75 -12.12
C GLN A 88 -11.85 -7.52 -10.86
N LEU A 89 -11.40 -6.81 -9.82
CA LEU A 89 -11.02 -7.43 -8.55
C LEU A 89 -12.20 -8.10 -7.84
N GLY A 90 -13.40 -7.53 -7.94
CA GLY A 90 -14.63 -8.08 -7.36
C GLY A 90 -15.09 -9.42 -7.94
N LYS A 91 -14.44 -9.94 -8.98
CA LYS A 91 -14.69 -11.28 -9.52
C LYS A 91 -14.08 -12.40 -8.67
N PHE A 92 -13.22 -12.07 -7.73
CA PHE A 92 -12.46 -13.02 -6.92
C PHE A 92 -12.86 -12.88 -5.44
N ASP A 93 -13.30 -13.95 -4.84
CA ASP A 93 -13.83 -13.98 -3.47
C ASP A 93 -12.78 -13.76 -2.37
N TYR A 94 -11.50 -14.05 -2.66
CA TYR A 94 -10.38 -13.77 -1.75
C TYR A 94 -9.86 -12.33 -1.86
N ILE A 95 -10.27 -11.56 -2.88
CA ILE A 95 -9.97 -10.13 -2.99
C ILE A 95 -11.09 -9.32 -2.34
N ARG A 96 -10.75 -8.61 -1.28
CA ARG A 96 -11.70 -8.01 -0.35
C ARG A 96 -11.82 -6.49 -0.56
N PRO A 97 -13.03 -5.96 -0.76
CA PRO A 97 -13.25 -4.52 -0.94
C PRO A 97 -13.28 -3.71 0.35
N GLU A 98 -13.32 -4.37 1.51
CA GLU A 98 -13.45 -3.71 2.81
C GLU A 98 -12.29 -2.76 3.06
N LYS A 99 -12.60 -1.55 3.54
CA LYS A 99 -11.63 -0.51 3.89
C LYS A 99 -11.43 -0.35 5.40
N GLN A 100 -12.23 -1.05 6.21
CA GLN A 100 -12.03 -1.24 7.63
C GLN A 100 -11.91 -2.75 7.91
N ILE A 101 -10.79 -3.16 8.50
CA ILE A 101 -10.47 -4.54 8.79
C ILE A 101 -10.15 -4.65 10.28
N PHE A 102 -10.76 -5.62 10.95
CA PHE A 102 -10.44 -5.93 12.34
C PHE A 102 -9.41 -7.07 12.36
N ALA A 103 -8.22 -6.78 12.89
CA ALA A 103 -7.14 -7.74 13.05
C ALA A 103 -7.09 -8.18 14.53
N GLY A 104 -7.59 -9.39 14.78
CA GLY A 104 -7.76 -9.91 16.12
C GLY A 104 -8.66 -9.03 17.01
N LYS A 105 -8.38 -9.02 18.32
CA LYS A 105 -9.18 -8.25 19.30
C LYS A 105 -8.73 -6.81 19.48
N HIS A 106 -7.48 -6.50 19.14
CA HIS A 106 -6.82 -5.25 19.57
C HIS A 106 -6.51 -4.28 18.45
N TRP A 107 -6.59 -4.70 17.19
CA TRP A 107 -6.23 -3.86 16.06
C TRP A 107 -7.39 -3.64 15.10
N GLN A 108 -7.38 -2.51 14.46
CA GLN A 108 -8.09 -2.23 13.21
C GLN A 108 -7.13 -1.66 12.18
N ILE A 109 -7.43 -1.91 10.92
CA ILE A 109 -6.73 -1.35 9.77
C ILE A 109 -7.74 -0.49 9.01
N LEU A 110 -7.40 0.78 8.76
CA LEU A 110 -8.24 1.71 8.01
C LEU A 110 -7.51 2.09 6.72
N MET A 111 -8.11 1.73 5.59
CA MET A 111 -7.54 1.94 4.26
C MET A 111 -8.18 3.16 3.61
N LEU A 112 -7.39 4.20 3.33
CA LEU A 112 -7.86 5.48 2.80
C LEU A 112 -7.54 5.59 1.30
N ASN A 113 -8.50 6.06 0.54
CA ASN A 113 -8.26 6.44 -0.86
C ASN A 113 -7.69 7.86 -0.90
N SER A 114 -6.43 7.97 -1.29
CA SER A 114 -5.73 9.24 -1.49
C SER A 114 -5.55 9.59 -2.98
N GLN A 115 -6.12 8.80 -3.89
CA GLN A 115 -6.04 9.04 -5.32
C GLN A 115 -6.78 10.32 -5.72
N VAL A 116 -6.18 11.07 -6.63
CA VAL A 116 -6.80 12.20 -7.33
C VAL A 116 -6.82 11.88 -8.81
N ALA A 117 -7.99 11.96 -9.42
CA ALA A 117 -8.13 11.65 -10.85
C ALA A 117 -7.17 12.50 -11.70
N SER A 118 -6.40 11.83 -12.56
CA SER A 118 -5.45 12.43 -13.47
C SER A 118 -4.33 13.25 -12.82
N ALA A 119 -4.03 13.00 -11.54
CA ALA A 119 -2.91 13.61 -10.84
C ALA A 119 -2.03 12.57 -10.17
N PRO A 120 -0.70 12.69 -10.24
CA PRO A 120 0.21 11.77 -9.57
C PRO A 120 0.33 12.03 -8.07
N SER A 121 -0.15 13.18 -7.57
CA SER A 121 -0.13 13.54 -6.16
C SER A 121 -1.40 13.15 -5.45
N GLY A 122 -1.28 12.83 -4.14
CA GLY A 122 -2.40 12.42 -3.32
C GLY A 122 -3.15 13.58 -2.67
N PHE A 123 -4.43 13.33 -2.38
CA PHE A 123 -5.27 14.22 -1.58
C PHE A 123 -6.38 13.41 -0.90
N LEU A 124 -6.54 13.54 0.39
CA LEU A 124 -7.66 12.96 1.13
C LEU A 124 -8.87 13.89 1.04
N SER A 125 -9.93 13.41 0.41
CA SER A 125 -11.18 14.16 0.30
C SER A 125 -11.80 14.43 1.68
N LYS A 126 -12.68 15.43 1.77
CA LYS A 126 -13.46 15.68 3.00
C LYS A 126 -14.24 14.45 3.46
N GLY A 127 -14.76 13.65 2.51
CA GLY A 127 -15.46 12.40 2.79
C GLY A 127 -14.55 11.35 3.41
N GLN A 128 -13.33 11.17 2.87
CA GLN A 128 -12.32 10.26 3.43
C GLN A 128 -11.88 10.66 4.85
N LEU A 129 -11.64 11.94 5.07
CA LEU A 129 -11.25 12.47 6.39
C LEU A 129 -12.39 12.33 7.41
N ALA A 130 -13.63 12.59 7.02
CA ALA A 130 -14.80 12.40 7.87
C ALA A 130 -15.01 10.92 8.22
N TRP A 131 -14.86 10.03 7.25
CA TRP A 131 -14.94 8.58 7.45
C TRP A 131 -13.84 8.09 8.40
N LEU A 132 -12.59 8.54 8.22
CA LEU A 132 -11.48 8.23 9.13
C LEU A 132 -11.80 8.65 10.57
N ASN A 133 -12.20 9.91 10.76
CA ASN A 133 -12.56 10.45 12.07
C ASN A 133 -13.68 9.64 12.72
N GLN A 134 -14.73 9.29 11.98
CA GLN A 134 -15.82 8.44 12.44
C GLN A 134 -15.30 7.06 12.89
N LYS A 135 -14.50 6.37 12.06
CA LYS A 135 -14.03 5.02 12.36
C LYS A 135 -13.07 4.97 13.56
N LEU A 136 -12.27 6.00 13.74
CA LEU A 136 -11.41 6.15 14.91
C LEU A 136 -12.24 6.37 16.18
N SER A 137 -13.30 7.20 16.11
CA SER A 137 -14.18 7.47 17.26
C SER A 137 -15.06 6.27 17.63
N GLU A 138 -15.43 5.41 16.67
CA GLU A 138 -16.22 4.20 16.91
C GLU A 138 -15.44 3.10 17.66
N ASN A 139 -14.10 3.12 17.57
CA ASN A 139 -13.24 2.06 18.12
C ASN A 139 -12.02 2.63 18.87
N PRO A 140 -12.23 3.45 19.91
CA PRO A 140 -11.14 4.15 20.61
C PRO A 140 -10.21 3.20 21.37
N GLU A 141 -10.68 2.00 21.70
CA GLU A 141 -9.91 0.97 22.43
C GLU A 141 -9.00 0.15 21.51
N ARG A 142 -9.16 0.25 20.18
CA ARG A 142 -8.35 -0.51 19.24
C ARG A 142 -7.16 0.30 18.77
N PHE A 143 -5.99 -0.31 18.76
CA PHE A 143 -4.86 0.23 18.02
C PHE A 143 -5.19 0.30 16.53
N THR A 144 -4.75 1.34 15.87
CA THR A 144 -5.08 1.56 14.47
C THR A 144 -3.82 1.64 13.61
N LEU A 145 -3.82 0.86 12.53
CA LEU A 145 -2.95 1.04 11.37
C LEU A 145 -3.75 1.78 10.29
N VAL A 146 -3.32 2.96 9.90
CA VAL A 146 -3.86 3.67 8.74
C VAL A 146 -3.04 3.28 7.51
N VAL A 147 -3.71 3.00 6.39
CA VAL A 147 -3.05 2.64 5.13
C VAL A 147 -3.53 3.57 4.03
N LEU A 148 -2.62 4.15 3.27
CA LEU A 148 -2.92 4.96 2.09
C LEU A 148 -1.83 4.75 1.05
N HIS A 149 -2.04 5.22 -0.19
CA HIS A 149 -1.03 5.04 -1.23
C HIS A 149 0.12 6.04 -1.13
N HIS A 150 -0.21 7.33 -1.07
CA HIS A 150 0.78 8.42 -1.17
C HIS A 150 1.55 8.62 0.15
N ASN A 151 2.83 8.96 0.01
CA ASN A 151 3.70 9.29 1.14
C ASN A 151 3.30 10.59 1.83
N ILE A 152 3.57 10.63 3.13
CA ILE A 152 3.34 11.80 4.00
C ILE A 152 4.64 12.56 4.21
N LEU A 153 5.73 11.83 4.42
CA LEU A 153 7.06 12.38 4.59
C LEU A 153 7.75 12.59 3.24
N PHE A 154 8.57 13.61 3.13
CA PHE A 154 9.39 13.84 1.95
C PHE A 154 10.51 12.80 1.85
N THR A 155 10.83 12.43 0.62
CA THR A 155 11.91 11.50 0.27
C THR A 155 13.23 12.21 0.04
N HIS A 156 13.23 13.54 0.12
CA HIS A 156 14.33 14.40 -0.28
C HIS A 156 14.76 14.22 -1.74
N SER A 157 13.79 13.85 -2.58
CA SER A 157 13.90 13.71 -4.04
C SER A 157 12.92 14.67 -4.66
N ALA A 158 13.41 15.79 -5.21
CA ALA A 158 12.54 16.90 -5.64
C ALA A 158 11.46 16.48 -6.64
N TRP A 159 11.79 15.57 -7.56
CA TRP A 159 10.83 15.04 -8.55
C TRP A 159 9.70 14.23 -7.89
N LEU A 160 10.02 13.42 -6.86
CA LEU A 160 9.07 12.52 -6.21
C LEU A 160 8.22 13.22 -5.15
N ASP A 161 8.81 14.18 -4.43
CA ASP A 161 8.14 14.93 -3.37
C ASP A 161 7.00 15.82 -3.89
N GLN A 162 7.01 16.15 -5.20
CA GLN A 162 5.87 16.79 -5.86
C GLN A 162 4.62 15.91 -5.90
N HIS A 163 4.77 14.60 -5.77
CA HIS A 163 3.69 13.62 -5.85
C HIS A 163 3.15 13.17 -4.48
N SER A 164 3.68 13.71 -3.39
CA SER A 164 3.25 13.37 -2.03
C SER A 164 1.78 13.73 -1.73
N LEU A 165 1.30 13.31 -0.57
CA LEU A 165 -0.02 13.69 -0.05
C LEU A 165 -0.07 15.20 0.24
N LYS A 166 -0.95 15.94 -0.44
CA LYS A 166 -0.98 17.41 -0.41
C LYS A 166 -1.62 18.00 0.86
N ASN A 167 -2.45 17.23 1.57
CA ASN A 167 -3.12 17.67 2.79
C ASN A 167 -2.75 16.83 4.01
N SER A 168 -1.47 16.49 4.12
CA SER A 168 -0.93 15.77 5.28
C SER A 168 -1.14 16.49 6.60
N ASP A 169 -1.13 17.84 6.59
CA ASP A 169 -1.41 18.66 7.79
C ASP A 169 -2.82 18.44 8.32
N THR A 170 -3.83 18.39 7.43
CA THR A 170 -5.22 18.10 7.82
C THR A 170 -5.35 16.68 8.37
N LEU A 171 -4.63 15.71 7.79
CA LEU A 171 -4.55 14.36 8.34
C LEU A 171 -3.93 14.38 9.75
N ALA A 172 -2.83 15.13 9.95
CA ALA A 172 -2.17 15.27 11.25
C ALA A 172 -3.11 15.82 12.32
N GLU A 173 -3.88 16.86 11.99
CA GLU A 173 -4.87 17.45 12.91
C GLU A 173 -5.91 16.43 13.39
N ILE A 174 -6.40 15.58 12.51
CA ILE A 174 -7.34 14.52 12.88
C ILE A 174 -6.65 13.47 13.75
N LEU A 175 -5.50 12.97 13.32
CA LEU A 175 -4.79 11.88 14.02
C LEU A 175 -4.31 12.29 15.42
N ALA A 176 -4.02 13.57 15.63
CA ALA A 176 -3.66 14.10 16.95
C ALA A 176 -4.74 13.89 18.01
N LEU A 177 -6.01 13.73 17.62
CA LEU A 177 -7.12 13.44 18.52
C LEU A 177 -7.19 11.97 18.96
N TYR A 178 -6.43 11.08 18.31
CA TYR A 178 -6.54 9.64 18.47
C TYR A 178 -5.21 8.96 18.81
N PRO A 179 -4.81 8.90 20.08
CA PRO A 179 -3.53 8.31 20.50
C PRO A 179 -3.42 6.80 20.27
N ASN A 180 -4.53 6.16 19.93
CA ASN A 180 -4.60 4.76 19.52
C ASN A 180 -4.14 4.50 18.08
N VAL A 181 -3.93 5.53 17.25
CA VAL A 181 -3.26 5.38 15.95
C VAL A 181 -1.77 5.17 16.19
N LYS A 182 -1.26 3.99 15.81
CA LYS A 182 0.13 3.59 16.09
C LYS A 182 1.04 3.66 14.89
N ALA A 183 0.48 3.42 13.70
CA ALA A 183 1.29 3.43 12.49
C ALA A 183 0.48 3.89 11.28
N ILE A 184 1.20 4.39 10.29
CA ILE A 184 0.71 4.64 8.94
C ILE A 184 1.59 3.85 7.97
N LEU A 185 0.96 3.09 7.07
CA LEU A 185 1.62 2.35 6.00
C LEU A 185 1.27 2.98 4.66
N HIS A 186 2.26 3.16 3.80
CA HIS A 186 2.02 3.64 2.44
C HIS A 186 2.91 2.94 1.41
N GLY A 187 2.60 3.13 0.13
CA GLY A 187 3.40 2.70 -1.01
C GLY A 187 4.03 3.88 -1.74
N HIS A 188 3.81 3.96 -3.04
CA HIS A 188 4.09 5.06 -3.95
C HIS A 188 5.56 5.37 -4.22
N ILE A 189 6.37 5.54 -3.20
CA ILE A 189 7.73 6.03 -3.33
C ILE A 189 8.75 4.96 -3.70
N HIS A 190 8.35 3.69 -3.77
CA HIS A 190 9.23 2.57 -4.08
C HIS A 190 10.53 2.55 -3.25
N GLN A 191 10.40 2.87 -1.98
CA GLN A 191 11.50 2.88 -1.00
C GLN A 191 11.03 2.27 0.31
N GLU A 192 11.93 1.67 1.02
CA GLU A 192 11.69 1.25 2.39
C GLU A 192 11.91 2.43 3.33
N VAL A 193 10.89 2.81 4.09
CA VAL A 193 10.97 3.85 5.12
C VAL A 193 10.44 3.31 6.44
N ASP A 194 11.10 3.68 7.52
CA ASP A 194 10.67 3.48 8.89
C ASP A 194 11.07 4.71 9.69
N ALA A 195 10.10 5.56 9.97
CA ALA A 195 10.32 6.87 10.59
C ALA A 195 9.20 7.20 11.59
N ILE A 196 9.39 8.26 12.34
CA ILE A 196 8.36 8.79 13.26
C ILE A 196 7.90 10.16 12.77
N TRP A 197 6.60 10.34 12.70
CA TRP A 197 5.94 11.58 12.37
C TRP A 197 4.85 11.88 13.40
N ASN A 198 4.99 12.97 14.15
CA ASN A 198 4.05 13.38 15.21
C ASN A 198 3.76 12.25 16.23
N GLY A 199 4.76 11.42 16.55
CA GLY A 199 4.60 10.28 17.46
C GLY A 199 3.99 9.02 16.85
N ILE A 200 3.63 9.04 15.56
CA ILE A 200 3.10 7.90 14.81
C ILE A 200 4.21 7.30 13.95
N ARG A 201 4.35 5.97 13.94
CA ARG A 201 5.32 5.27 13.08
C ARG A 201 4.87 5.32 11.63
N ILE A 202 5.71 5.84 10.74
CA ILE A 202 5.47 5.86 9.30
C ILE A 202 6.29 4.77 8.64
N LEU A 203 5.61 3.92 7.90
CA LEU A 203 6.20 2.80 7.19
C LEU A 203 5.88 2.92 5.70
N SER A 204 6.87 2.74 4.84
CA SER A 204 6.61 2.50 3.42
C SER A 204 7.01 1.08 3.03
N THR A 205 6.31 0.53 2.05
CA THR A 205 6.66 -0.75 1.46
C THR A 205 7.50 -0.53 0.20
N PRO A 206 8.55 -1.34 -0.02
CA PRO A 206 9.25 -1.35 -1.29
C PRO A 206 8.30 -1.76 -2.42
N SER A 207 8.69 -1.50 -3.64
CA SER A 207 7.98 -1.95 -4.83
C SER A 207 8.24 -3.43 -5.10
N THR A 208 7.25 -4.12 -5.64
CA THR A 208 7.41 -5.48 -6.18
C THR A 208 8.07 -5.48 -7.56
N CYS A 209 8.54 -4.33 -8.04
CA CYS A 209 9.20 -4.18 -9.34
C CYS A 209 10.51 -3.39 -9.20
N ILE A 210 10.47 -2.10 -9.48
CA ILE A 210 11.64 -1.20 -9.43
C ILE A 210 11.66 -0.39 -8.14
N GLN A 211 12.84 -0.02 -7.67
CA GLN A 211 13.01 0.90 -6.56
C GLN A 211 13.48 2.26 -7.05
N PHE A 212 13.06 3.34 -6.36
CA PHE A 212 13.53 4.70 -6.62
C PHE A 212 14.62 5.08 -5.64
N LYS A 213 15.71 5.64 -6.15
CA LYS A 213 16.83 6.06 -5.33
C LYS A 213 16.44 7.29 -4.50
N PRO A 214 16.62 7.26 -3.18
CA PRO A 214 16.34 8.42 -2.33
C PRO A 214 17.38 9.54 -2.49
N ASN A 215 17.03 10.76 -2.09
CA ASN A 215 17.92 11.93 -2.12
C ASN A 215 18.45 12.26 -3.52
N CYS A 216 17.59 12.15 -4.54
CA CYS A 216 17.92 12.49 -5.93
C CYS A 216 16.94 13.54 -6.46
N ASP A 217 17.45 14.66 -6.96
CA ASP A 217 16.59 15.72 -7.52
C ASP A 217 15.87 15.27 -8.78
N ASP A 218 16.54 14.50 -9.63
CA ASP A 218 16.01 13.93 -10.84
C ASP A 218 15.60 12.46 -10.64
N PHE A 219 14.69 12.00 -11.52
CA PHE A 219 14.27 10.60 -11.53
C PHE A 219 15.48 9.65 -11.64
N THR A 220 15.66 8.82 -10.64
CA THR A 220 16.79 7.89 -10.58
C THR A 220 16.33 6.55 -10.01
N LEU A 221 16.64 5.46 -10.72
CA LEU A 221 16.42 4.10 -10.22
C LEU A 221 17.49 3.71 -9.20
N ASP A 222 17.06 2.95 -8.20
CA ASP A 222 17.96 2.25 -7.30
C ASP A 222 18.27 0.84 -7.83
N ASN A 223 19.40 0.27 -7.40
CA ASN A 223 19.80 -1.10 -7.73
C ASN A 223 19.28 -2.13 -6.71
N LEU A 224 18.39 -1.70 -5.79
CA LEU A 224 17.78 -2.60 -4.83
C LEU A 224 16.78 -3.55 -5.52
N PRO A 225 16.68 -4.81 -5.06
CA PRO A 225 15.74 -5.76 -5.62
C PRO A 225 14.28 -5.37 -5.33
N GLN A 226 13.36 -6.01 -6.03
CA GLN A 226 11.94 -6.04 -5.69
C GLN A 226 11.75 -6.59 -4.27
N GLY A 227 10.68 -6.14 -3.59
CA GLY A 227 10.45 -6.59 -2.23
C GLY A 227 9.02 -6.39 -1.73
N TRP A 228 8.81 -6.78 -0.50
CA TRP A 228 7.59 -6.60 0.27
C TRP A 228 7.93 -6.22 1.71
N ARG A 229 6.93 -5.91 2.49
CA ARG A 229 7.09 -5.64 3.92
C ARG A 229 6.17 -6.53 4.74
N GLU A 230 6.71 -7.13 5.77
CA GLU A 230 5.96 -7.83 6.80
C GLU A 230 5.65 -6.90 7.97
N LEU A 231 4.43 -7.02 8.51
CA LEU A 231 4.00 -6.30 9.68
C LEU A 231 3.36 -7.25 10.68
N SER A 232 3.87 -7.26 11.89
CA SER A 232 3.26 -7.96 13.03
C SER A 232 2.48 -6.97 13.89
N LEU A 233 1.15 -7.10 13.92
CA LEU A 233 0.27 -6.29 14.74
C LEU A 233 0.09 -6.94 16.11
N LEU A 234 1.04 -6.70 16.99
CA LEU A 234 1.08 -7.30 18.32
C LEU A 234 0.25 -6.48 19.32
N SER A 235 -0.42 -7.18 20.26
CA SER A 235 -1.03 -6.50 21.39
C SER A 235 0.07 -6.10 22.38
N LEU A 236 0.16 -4.82 22.74
CA LEU A 236 1.16 -4.28 23.67
C LEU A 236 0.90 -4.71 25.16
N ILE A 237 0.12 -5.75 25.39
CA ILE A 237 -0.23 -6.19 26.77
C ILE A 237 0.89 -7.01 27.42
N HIS A 238 1.99 -7.26 26.72
CA HIS A 238 3.14 -7.98 27.27
C HIS A 238 4.43 -7.20 27.05
N ILE A 239 4.64 -6.19 27.87
CA ILE A 239 5.96 -5.70 28.25
C ILE A 239 6.05 -5.81 29.76
#